data_da7cdb150a1c49e65eaaf7b5d5bb4da5
#
_entry.id   da7cdb150a1c49e65eaaf7b5d5bb4da5
#
_cell.length_a   1.000
_cell.length_b   1.000
_cell.length_c   1.000
_cell.angle_alpha   90.00
_cell.angle_beta   90.00
_cell.angle_gamma   90.00
#
_symmetry.space_group_name_H-M   'P 1'
#
loop_
_entity.id
_entity.type
_entity.pdbx_description
1 polymer ?
#
loop_
_entity_poly.entity_id
_entity_poly.type
_entity_poly.pdbx_seq_one_letter_code
_entity_poly.pdbx_strand_id
1 'polypeptide(L)'
;GGGTPTTLSAEQLDTVLRTVNNSFDMSTCREFTVEAGRPDTIDIAKLFALKENKVDRISINPQTVNDEVLKTIGRKHTAQQFFDAFELARKCGFDNINTDLIAGLPTDTPESFKNSLDSIVRLNAECITVHTLCMKRASRLTTEGVTLDLQQARDAREMLAYTQNILGQN
;
A
#
# COMPACT_ATOMS: atom_id res chain seq x y z
N GLY A 1 -12.31 -2.51 10.11
CA GLY A 1 -11.46 -3.60 10.46
C GLY A 1 -10.11 -3.18 10.99
N GLY A 2 -9.35 -4.10 11.41
CA GLY A 2 -7.95 -3.96 11.80
C GLY A 2 -7.18 -5.14 11.25
N GLY A 3 -5.98 -4.88 10.75
CA GLY A 3 -5.13 -5.89 10.17
C GLY A 3 -5.27 -6.01 8.65
N THR A 4 -4.41 -6.83 8.08
CA THR A 4 -4.29 -7.04 6.63
C THR A 4 -5.00 -8.33 6.25
N PRO A 5 -6.01 -8.32 5.38
CA PRO A 5 -6.75 -9.53 4.98
C PRO A 5 -5.86 -10.66 4.48
N THR A 6 -4.80 -10.35 3.74
CA THR A 6 -3.85 -11.35 3.21
C THR A 6 -2.93 -12.00 4.25
N THR A 7 -3.08 -11.68 5.55
CA THR A 7 -2.49 -12.48 6.64
C THR A 7 -3.24 -13.78 6.88
N LEU A 8 -4.48 -13.90 6.40
CA LEU A 8 -5.24 -15.14 6.38
C LEU A 8 -4.63 -16.14 5.37
N SER A 9 -4.88 -17.42 5.57
CA SER A 9 -4.59 -18.41 4.52
C SER A 9 -5.52 -18.23 3.31
N ALA A 10 -5.17 -18.80 2.16
CA ALA A 10 -6.01 -18.71 0.97
C ALA A 10 -7.43 -19.29 1.21
N GLU A 11 -7.54 -20.41 1.95
CA GLU A 11 -8.83 -21.01 2.29
C GLU A 11 -9.65 -20.14 3.24
N GLN A 12 -8.99 -19.52 4.24
CA GLN A 12 -9.67 -18.61 5.15
C GLN A 12 -10.16 -17.36 4.42
N LEU A 13 -9.33 -16.82 3.52
CA LEU A 13 -9.67 -15.66 2.71
C LEU A 13 -10.84 -15.99 1.77
N ASP A 14 -10.80 -17.12 1.08
CA ASP A 14 -11.91 -17.62 0.25
C ASP A 14 -13.21 -17.76 1.06
N THR A 15 -13.14 -18.34 2.26
CA THR A 15 -14.30 -18.48 3.15
C THR A 15 -14.92 -17.14 3.51
N VAL A 16 -14.11 -16.15 3.88
CA VAL A 16 -14.58 -14.81 4.20
C VAL A 16 -15.24 -14.15 2.99
N LEU A 17 -14.61 -14.21 1.83
CA LEU A 17 -15.10 -13.57 0.60
C LEU A 17 -16.41 -14.24 0.11
N ARG A 18 -16.50 -15.56 0.14
CA ARG A 18 -17.75 -16.29 -0.16
C ARG A 18 -18.87 -15.90 0.81
N THR A 19 -18.54 -15.74 2.10
CA THR A 19 -19.54 -15.30 3.08
C THR A 19 -20.06 -13.91 2.74
N VAL A 20 -19.19 -12.98 2.35
CA VAL A 20 -19.61 -11.64 1.89
C VAL A 20 -20.50 -11.76 0.65
N ASN A 21 -20.05 -12.48 -0.38
CA ASN A 21 -20.79 -12.65 -1.63
C ASN A 21 -22.19 -13.31 -1.42
N ASN A 22 -22.32 -14.20 -0.44
CA ASN A 22 -23.58 -14.88 -0.13
C ASN A 22 -24.50 -14.05 0.80
N SER A 23 -23.93 -13.10 1.55
CA SER A 23 -24.69 -12.31 2.53
C SER A 23 -25.22 -10.99 1.98
N PHE A 24 -24.64 -10.53 0.88
CA PHE A 24 -25.01 -9.24 0.26
C PHE A 24 -25.35 -9.42 -1.21
N ASP A 25 -26.29 -8.61 -1.71
CA ASP A 25 -26.53 -8.52 -3.15
C ASP A 25 -25.39 -7.74 -3.83
N MET A 26 -24.51 -8.48 -4.47
CA MET A 26 -23.36 -7.92 -5.16
C MET A 26 -23.67 -7.46 -6.59
N SER A 27 -24.91 -7.60 -7.08
CA SER A 27 -25.27 -7.24 -8.45
C SER A 27 -25.13 -5.74 -8.76
N THR A 28 -25.26 -4.91 -7.74
CA THR A 28 -25.11 -3.45 -7.83
C THR A 28 -23.77 -2.94 -7.28
N CYS A 29 -22.92 -3.86 -6.81
CA CYS A 29 -21.59 -3.50 -6.32
C CYS A 29 -20.71 -2.98 -7.47
N ARG A 30 -20.25 -1.74 -7.37
CA ARG A 30 -19.42 -1.10 -8.41
C ARG A 30 -17.94 -1.38 -8.23
N GLU A 31 -17.51 -1.64 -7.02
CA GLU A 31 -16.13 -1.94 -6.68
C GLU A 31 -16.08 -2.83 -5.45
N PHE A 32 -15.44 -3.97 -5.57
CA PHE A 32 -15.13 -4.86 -4.46
C PHE A 32 -13.63 -4.87 -4.22
N THR A 33 -13.19 -4.08 -3.25
CA THR A 33 -11.77 -3.89 -2.94
C THR A 33 -11.33 -4.76 -1.77
N VAL A 34 -10.16 -5.35 -1.90
CA VAL A 34 -9.44 -5.99 -0.79
C VAL A 34 -8.13 -5.27 -0.52
N GLU A 35 -7.99 -4.83 0.75
CA GLU A 35 -6.76 -4.23 1.26
C GLU A 35 -5.71 -5.32 1.48
N ALA A 36 -4.98 -5.69 0.43
CA ALA A 36 -3.90 -6.66 0.50
C ALA A 36 -2.68 -6.10 1.27
N GLY A 37 -2.53 -4.79 1.25
CA GLY A 37 -1.75 -3.91 2.12
C GLY A 37 -0.27 -4.24 2.31
N ARG A 38 0.08 -5.48 2.58
CA ARG A 38 1.44 -5.89 2.94
C ARG A 38 2.02 -6.83 1.90
N PRO A 39 3.04 -6.39 1.12
CA PRO A 39 3.66 -7.20 0.07
C PRO A 39 4.12 -8.59 0.53
N ASP A 40 4.68 -8.68 1.75
CA ASP A 40 5.18 -9.91 2.35
C ASP A 40 4.10 -10.96 2.68
N THR A 41 2.82 -10.61 2.55
CA THR A 41 1.70 -11.52 2.81
C THR A 41 0.97 -11.99 1.55
N ILE A 42 1.39 -11.50 0.38
CA ILE A 42 0.76 -11.80 -0.92
C ILE A 42 1.42 -13.03 -1.53
N ASP A 43 0.62 -13.98 -1.97
CA ASP A 43 1.03 -15.14 -2.73
C ASP A 43 0.00 -15.48 -3.82
N ILE A 44 0.39 -16.37 -4.74
CA ILE A 44 -0.43 -16.74 -5.89
C ILE A 44 -1.76 -17.35 -5.50
N ALA A 45 -1.79 -18.19 -4.45
CA ALA A 45 -3.02 -18.88 -4.01
C ALA A 45 -4.05 -17.87 -3.49
N LYS A 46 -3.59 -16.87 -2.74
CA LYS A 46 -4.47 -15.79 -2.24
C LYS A 46 -4.97 -14.91 -3.37
N LEU A 47 -4.11 -14.55 -4.33
CA LEU A 47 -4.54 -13.77 -5.49
C LEU A 47 -5.60 -14.51 -6.31
N PHE A 48 -5.46 -15.80 -6.51
CA PHE A 48 -6.52 -16.63 -7.13
C PHE A 48 -7.80 -16.62 -6.31
N ALA A 49 -7.73 -16.81 -4.99
CA ALA A 49 -8.92 -16.75 -4.13
C ALA A 49 -9.65 -15.40 -4.24
N LEU A 50 -8.91 -14.29 -4.32
CA LEU A 50 -9.48 -12.96 -4.54
C LEU A 50 -10.20 -12.89 -5.90
N LYS A 51 -9.57 -13.33 -6.99
CA LYS A 51 -10.15 -13.27 -8.35
C LYS A 51 -11.39 -14.17 -8.47
N GLU A 52 -11.34 -15.40 -7.94
CA GLU A 52 -12.50 -16.30 -7.95
C GLU A 52 -13.71 -15.74 -7.20
N ASN A 53 -13.48 -14.93 -6.18
CA ASN A 53 -14.52 -14.24 -5.44
C ASN A 53 -14.88 -12.84 -6.01
N LYS A 54 -14.48 -12.54 -7.25
CA LYS A 54 -14.84 -11.31 -7.98
C LYS A 54 -14.33 -10.03 -7.31
N VAL A 55 -13.18 -10.10 -6.66
CA VAL A 55 -12.51 -8.89 -6.19
C VAL A 55 -11.99 -8.13 -7.40
N ASP A 56 -12.43 -6.87 -7.54
CA ASP A 56 -12.10 -6.01 -8.69
C ASP A 56 -10.79 -5.27 -8.47
N ARG A 57 -10.55 -4.83 -7.23
CA ARG A 57 -9.44 -3.96 -6.87
C ARG A 57 -8.69 -4.51 -5.67
N ILE A 58 -7.37 -4.36 -5.70
CA ILE A 58 -6.52 -4.65 -4.55
C ILE A 58 -5.61 -3.47 -4.24
N SER A 59 -5.26 -3.30 -2.95
CA SER A 59 -4.23 -2.36 -2.55
C SER A 59 -2.96 -3.10 -2.16
N ILE A 60 -1.83 -2.74 -2.77
CA ILE A 60 -0.49 -3.25 -2.42
C ILE A 60 0.36 -2.06 -2.01
N ASN A 61 0.67 -1.94 -0.72
CA ASN A 61 1.14 -0.69 -0.13
C ASN A 61 2.61 -0.78 0.29
N PRO A 62 3.56 -0.24 -0.52
CA PRO A 62 4.97 -0.21 -0.16
C PRO A 62 5.27 0.76 0.99
N GLN A 63 4.53 1.84 1.12
CA GLN A 63 4.78 3.01 1.97
C GLN A 63 5.97 3.87 1.50
N THR A 64 7.05 3.25 1.10
CA THR A 64 8.26 3.75 0.44
C THR A 64 8.96 2.57 -0.25
N VAL A 65 9.84 2.83 -1.20
CA VAL A 65 10.73 1.79 -1.77
C VAL A 65 12.18 1.96 -1.31
N ASN A 66 12.38 2.62 -0.17
CA ASN A 66 13.67 2.72 0.50
C ASN A 66 13.73 1.72 1.65
N ASP A 67 14.56 0.68 1.54
CA ASP A 67 14.64 -0.40 2.51
C ASP A 67 15.10 0.06 3.91
N GLU A 68 15.95 1.08 4.00
CA GLU A 68 16.38 1.61 5.30
C GLU A 68 15.24 2.36 6.00
N VAL A 69 14.43 3.10 5.24
CA VAL A 69 13.22 3.75 5.77
C VAL A 69 12.19 2.70 6.18
N LEU A 70 11.99 1.64 5.36
CA LEU A 70 11.11 0.52 5.71
C LEU A 70 11.50 -0.14 7.05
N LYS A 71 12.78 -0.40 7.26
CA LYS A 71 13.29 -0.93 8.54
C LYS A 71 12.99 0.01 9.69
N THR A 72 13.24 1.32 9.51
CA THR A 72 13.01 2.33 10.55
C THR A 72 11.55 2.38 10.99
N ILE A 73 10.61 2.25 10.07
CA ILE A 73 9.17 2.23 10.39
C ILE A 73 8.63 0.85 10.78
N GLY A 74 9.52 -0.14 10.92
CA GLY A 74 9.18 -1.49 11.36
C GLY A 74 8.44 -2.33 10.32
N ARG A 75 8.60 -2.02 9.04
CA ARG A 75 8.10 -2.86 7.94
C ARG A 75 9.03 -4.06 7.75
N LYS A 76 8.44 -5.22 7.46
CA LYS A 76 9.18 -6.48 7.27
C LYS A 76 9.51 -6.76 5.81
N HIS A 77 8.75 -6.17 4.89
CA HIS A 77 8.99 -6.34 3.46
C HIS A 77 10.11 -5.41 2.97
N THR A 78 10.67 -5.77 1.83
CA THR A 78 11.63 -4.97 1.07
C THR A 78 10.96 -4.33 -0.16
N ALA A 79 11.64 -3.35 -0.76
CA ALA A 79 11.22 -2.77 -2.03
C ALA A 79 11.07 -3.85 -3.12
N GLN A 80 12.00 -4.81 -3.21
CA GLN A 80 11.93 -5.89 -4.18
C GLN A 80 10.69 -6.76 -3.97
N GLN A 81 10.35 -7.11 -2.74
CA GLN A 81 9.13 -7.88 -2.44
C GLN A 81 7.85 -7.13 -2.86
N PHE A 82 7.85 -5.81 -2.77
CA PHE A 82 6.73 -5.01 -3.28
C PHE A 82 6.63 -5.12 -4.81
N PHE A 83 7.72 -4.96 -5.54
CA PHE A 83 7.72 -5.07 -6.99
C PHE A 83 7.30 -6.47 -7.45
N ASP A 84 7.81 -7.52 -6.78
CA ASP A 84 7.46 -8.92 -7.08
C ASP A 84 5.96 -9.18 -6.84
N ALA A 85 5.41 -8.68 -5.72
CA ALA A 85 3.99 -8.82 -5.40
C ALA A 85 3.10 -8.07 -6.41
N PHE A 86 3.50 -6.87 -6.83
CA PHE A 86 2.79 -6.09 -7.83
C PHE A 86 2.78 -6.81 -9.19
N GLU A 87 3.94 -7.29 -9.64
CA GLU A 87 4.05 -8.05 -10.89
C GLU A 87 3.24 -9.35 -10.83
N LEU A 88 3.28 -10.05 -9.70
CA LEU A 88 2.49 -11.26 -9.50
C LEU A 88 0.99 -10.97 -9.59
N ALA A 89 0.53 -9.89 -8.99
CA ALA A 89 -0.87 -9.46 -9.08
C ALA A 89 -1.28 -9.16 -10.54
N ARG A 90 -0.43 -8.48 -11.30
CA ARG A 90 -0.66 -8.26 -12.74
C ARG A 90 -0.76 -9.59 -13.52
N LYS A 91 0.13 -10.53 -13.26
CA LYS A 91 0.10 -11.87 -13.88
C LYS A 91 -1.16 -12.66 -13.52
N CYS A 92 -1.72 -12.44 -12.33
CA CYS A 92 -3.01 -13.00 -11.91
C CYS A 92 -4.24 -12.25 -12.48
N GLY A 93 -4.04 -11.23 -13.31
CA GLY A 93 -5.10 -10.51 -14.01
C GLY A 93 -5.74 -9.38 -13.19
N PHE A 94 -5.04 -8.83 -12.20
CA PHE A 94 -5.47 -7.58 -11.57
C PHE A 94 -5.03 -6.39 -12.41
N ASP A 95 -6.00 -5.64 -12.89
CA ASP A 95 -5.87 -4.43 -13.70
C ASP A 95 -6.34 -3.17 -12.96
N ASN A 96 -6.72 -3.31 -11.69
CA ASN A 96 -7.05 -2.20 -10.79
C ASN A 96 -6.29 -2.38 -9.47
N ILE A 97 -5.07 -1.82 -9.43
CA ILE A 97 -4.18 -1.90 -8.27
C ILE A 97 -3.95 -0.49 -7.72
N ASN A 98 -4.24 -0.34 -6.42
CA ASN A 98 -3.85 0.85 -5.68
C ASN A 98 -2.52 0.64 -4.97
N THR A 99 -1.71 1.69 -4.89
CA THR A 99 -0.46 1.71 -4.11
C THR A 99 -0.40 2.94 -3.23
N ASP A 100 -0.02 2.76 -1.95
CA ASP A 100 0.10 3.86 -1.01
C ASP A 100 1.56 4.18 -0.72
N LEU A 101 1.90 5.46 -0.77
CA LEU A 101 3.13 6.04 -0.26
C LEU A 101 2.85 6.94 0.94
N ILE A 102 3.85 7.15 1.78
CA ILE A 102 3.76 8.08 2.91
C ILE A 102 4.87 9.12 2.78
N ALA A 103 4.49 10.39 2.66
CA ALA A 103 5.40 11.52 2.73
C ALA A 103 5.73 11.88 4.19
N GLY A 104 7.00 12.19 4.46
CA GLY A 104 7.46 12.62 5.78
C GLY A 104 7.74 11.46 6.74
N LEU A 105 8.06 10.27 6.23
CA LEU A 105 8.52 9.16 7.07
C LEU A 105 9.83 9.51 7.79
N PRO A 106 10.06 9.01 9.02
CA PRO A 106 11.33 9.17 9.72
C PRO A 106 12.51 8.68 8.85
N THR A 107 13.58 9.44 8.83
CA THR A 107 14.80 9.17 8.05
C THR A 107 14.65 9.21 6.52
N ASP A 108 13.42 9.42 6.01
CA ASP A 108 13.23 9.63 4.58
C ASP A 108 13.61 11.07 4.17
N THR A 109 14.04 11.22 2.93
CA THR A 109 14.44 12.51 2.37
C THR A 109 13.59 12.84 1.15
N PRO A 110 13.45 14.13 0.77
CA PRO A 110 12.75 14.49 -0.45
C PRO A 110 13.26 13.75 -1.69
N GLU A 111 14.56 13.55 -1.81
CA GLU A 111 15.18 12.83 -2.93
C GLU A 111 14.80 11.34 -2.92
N SER A 112 14.88 10.68 -1.75
CA SER A 112 14.49 9.27 -1.59
C SER A 112 12.99 9.08 -1.89
N PHE A 113 12.15 9.98 -1.41
CA PHE A 113 10.72 9.96 -1.69
C PHE A 113 10.43 10.17 -3.19
N LYS A 114 11.11 11.12 -3.87
CA LYS A 114 10.98 11.32 -5.32
C LYS A 114 11.32 10.03 -6.07
N ASN A 115 12.42 9.38 -5.73
CA ASN A 115 12.81 8.10 -6.32
C ASN A 115 11.75 7.01 -6.10
N SER A 116 11.13 6.99 -4.92
CA SER A 116 10.04 6.06 -4.60
C SER A 116 8.82 6.33 -5.47
N LEU A 117 8.35 7.59 -5.53
CA LEU A 117 7.20 7.97 -6.34
C LEU A 117 7.41 7.69 -7.83
N ASP A 118 8.58 8.06 -8.37
CA ASP A 118 8.92 7.83 -9.78
C ASP A 118 8.95 6.34 -10.14
N SER A 119 9.42 5.51 -9.21
CA SER A 119 9.44 4.06 -9.39
C SER A 119 8.03 3.48 -9.44
N ILE A 120 7.11 3.99 -8.59
CA ILE A 120 5.71 3.57 -8.57
C ILE A 120 4.95 4.06 -9.80
N VAL A 121 5.17 5.30 -10.22
CA VAL A 121 4.55 5.85 -11.44
C VAL A 121 4.89 4.99 -12.67
N ARG A 122 6.14 4.50 -12.75
CA ARG A 122 6.56 3.60 -13.84
C ARG A 122 5.85 2.24 -13.86
N LEU A 123 5.24 1.81 -12.75
CA LEU A 123 4.45 0.57 -12.71
C LEU A 123 3.06 0.71 -13.37
N ASN A 124 2.65 1.93 -13.71
CA ASN A 124 1.32 2.24 -14.24
C ASN A 124 0.21 1.66 -13.35
N ALA A 125 0.31 1.90 -12.03
CA ALA A 125 -0.78 1.59 -11.11
C ALA A 125 -1.99 2.49 -11.40
N GLU A 126 -3.20 1.95 -11.36
CA GLU A 126 -4.43 2.69 -11.68
C GLU A 126 -4.74 3.74 -10.61
N CYS A 127 -4.24 3.53 -9.39
CA CYS A 127 -4.36 4.50 -8.32
C CYS A 127 -3.08 4.57 -7.50
N ILE A 128 -2.60 5.78 -7.28
CA ILE A 128 -1.47 6.06 -6.38
C ILE A 128 -1.98 7.02 -5.31
N THR A 129 -1.93 6.60 -4.05
CA THR A 129 -2.31 7.44 -2.93
C THR A 129 -1.07 7.87 -2.16
N VAL A 130 -0.91 9.16 -1.93
CA VAL A 130 0.17 9.68 -1.09
C VAL A 130 -0.42 10.27 0.18
N HIS A 131 -0.10 9.63 1.30
CA HIS A 131 -0.47 10.08 2.63
C HIS A 131 0.64 10.93 3.25
N THR A 132 0.27 11.86 4.12
CA THR A 132 1.23 12.53 4.99
C THR A 132 1.31 11.80 6.32
N LEU A 133 2.52 11.57 6.84
CA LEU A 133 2.68 10.98 8.15
C LEU A 133 1.96 11.79 9.22
N CYS A 134 1.06 11.14 9.94
CA CYS A 134 0.39 11.70 11.11
C CYS A 134 0.77 10.90 12.35
N MET A 135 1.49 11.54 13.27
CA MET A 135 1.90 10.92 14.53
C MET A 135 0.73 10.85 15.51
N LYS A 136 0.26 9.64 15.82
CA LYS A 136 -0.75 9.42 16.88
C LYS A 136 -0.05 9.19 18.20
N ARG A 137 -0.63 9.69 19.32
CA ARG A 137 -0.06 9.60 20.66
C ARG A 137 0.31 8.18 21.11
N ALA A 138 -0.40 7.17 20.63
CA ALA A 138 -0.18 5.75 20.95
C ALA A 138 0.58 5.00 19.86
N SER A 139 1.19 5.69 18.90
CA SER A 139 1.97 5.02 17.86
C SER A 139 3.34 4.57 18.41
N ARG A 140 3.89 3.48 17.87
CA ARG A 140 5.22 3.00 18.21
C ARG A 140 6.29 4.10 18.05
N LEU A 141 6.21 4.87 16.98
CA LEU A 141 7.14 5.98 16.71
C LEU A 141 7.11 7.02 17.83
N THR A 142 5.92 7.35 18.36
CA THR A 142 5.78 8.29 19.47
C THR A 142 6.33 7.69 20.79
N THR A 143 6.08 6.40 21.05
CA THR A 143 6.58 5.72 22.27
C THR A 143 8.10 5.52 22.24
N GLU A 144 8.71 5.44 21.06
CA GLU A 144 10.16 5.38 20.86
C GLU A 144 10.82 6.78 20.83
N GLY A 145 10.06 7.85 21.15
CA GLY A 145 10.58 9.20 21.26
C GLY A 145 10.82 9.94 19.95
N VAL A 146 10.29 9.43 18.83
CA VAL A 146 10.35 10.13 17.55
C VAL A 146 9.43 11.34 17.61
N THR A 147 9.99 12.53 17.45
CA THR A 147 9.26 13.80 17.34
C THR A 147 9.44 14.35 15.94
N LEU A 148 8.35 14.83 15.33
CA LEU A 148 8.44 15.57 14.07
C LEU A 148 9.02 16.95 14.34
N ASP A 149 10.16 17.25 13.76
CA ASP A 149 10.77 18.57 13.81
C ASP A 149 10.34 19.48 12.63
N LEU A 150 10.78 20.74 12.66
CA LEU A 150 10.46 21.70 11.60
C LEU A 150 11.06 21.32 10.25
N GLN A 151 12.19 20.61 10.24
CA GLN A 151 12.82 20.17 8.99
C GLN A 151 11.99 19.06 8.35
N GLN A 152 11.58 18.05 9.12
CA GLN A 152 10.70 16.98 8.62
C GLN A 152 9.38 17.54 8.06
N ALA A 153 8.83 18.58 8.69
CA ALA A 153 7.62 19.25 8.16
C ALA A 153 7.88 19.98 6.83
N ARG A 154 9.06 20.55 6.63
CA ARG A 154 9.47 21.16 5.35
C ARG A 154 9.67 20.08 4.28
N ASP A 155 10.37 19.00 4.62
CA ASP A 155 10.65 17.90 3.73
C ASP A 155 9.33 17.25 3.26
N ALA A 156 8.39 17.00 4.17
CA ALA A 156 7.06 16.49 3.83
C ALA A 156 6.30 17.42 2.86
N ARG A 157 6.41 18.75 3.03
CA ARG A 157 5.80 19.70 2.09
C ARG A 157 6.44 19.65 0.71
N GLU A 158 7.76 19.52 0.64
CA GLU A 158 8.48 19.37 -0.64
C GLU A 158 8.05 18.06 -1.35
N MET A 159 7.96 16.95 -0.61
CA MET A 159 7.48 15.66 -1.12
C MET A 159 6.04 15.77 -1.69
N LEU A 160 5.14 16.46 -0.97
CA LEU A 160 3.77 16.68 -1.44
C LEU A 160 3.70 17.61 -2.66
N ALA A 161 4.51 18.65 -2.71
CA ALA A 161 4.58 19.53 -3.87
C ALA A 161 5.06 18.77 -5.11
N TYR A 162 6.05 17.88 -4.95
CA TYR A 162 6.50 17.01 -6.02
C TYR A 162 5.39 16.04 -6.46
N THR A 163 4.68 15.44 -5.51
CA THR A 163 3.54 14.56 -5.78
C THR A 163 2.48 15.27 -6.63
N GLN A 164 2.08 16.48 -6.24
CA GLN A 164 1.10 17.26 -6.98
C GLN A 164 1.56 17.58 -8.41
N ASN A 165 2.85 17.86 -8.58
CA ASN A 165 3.40 18.12 -9.91
C ASN A 165 3.37 16.88 -10.81
N ILE A 166 3.67 15.71 -10.27
CA ILE A 166 3.73 14.45 -11.04
C ILE A 166 2.34 13.86 -11.26
N LEU A 167 1.52 13.75 -10.21
CA LEU A 167 0.21 13.09 -10.29
C LEU A 167 -0.92 14.04 -10.70
N GLY A 168 -0.76 15.34 -10.52
CA GLY A 168 -1.76 16.34 -10.92
C GLY A 168 -1.78 16.67 -12.42
N GLN A 169 -0.85 16.10 -13.20
CA GLN A 169 -0.78 16.29 -14.66
C GLN A 169 -1.44 15.15 -15.45
N ASN A 170 -1.98 14.13 -14.76
CA ASN A 170 -2.60 12.94 -15.36
C ASN A 170 -4.10 12.89 -15.10
#